data_f31cd3d6fb0c62a9db969a2c8484acb2
#
_entry.id   f31cd3d6fb0c62a9db969a2c8484acb2
#
_cell.length_a   1.000
_cell.length_b   1.000
_cell.length_c   1.000
_cell.angle_alpha   90.00
_cell.angle_beta   90.00
_cell.angle_gamma   90.00
#
_symmetry.space_group_name_H-M   'P 1'
#
loop_
_entity.id
_entity.type
_entity.pdbx_description
1 polymer ?
#
loop_
_entity_poly.entity_id
_entity_poly.type
_entity_poly.pdbx_seq_one_letter_code
_entity_poly.pdbx_strand_id
1 'polypeptide(L)' 'MVRFYTPYLDDACDALNLYDIDYDLDDGDRIMADDSLYDDALDAFEEYDIDYEEI' A
#
# COMPACT_ATOMS: atom_id res chain seq x y z
N MET A 1 5.24 -0.97 12.08
CA MET A 1 4.90 -0.90 10.66
C MET A 1 3.58 -1.57 10.38
N VAL A 2 2.81 -0.99 9.49
CA VAL A 2 1.58 -1.61 9.03
C VAL A 2 1.87 -2.44 7.78
N ARG A 3 1.07 -3.48 7.59
CA ARG A 3 1.20 -4.38 6.44
C ARG A 3 -0.13 -4.52 5.74
N PHE A 4 -0.06 -4.58 4.41
CA PHE A 4 -1.23 -4.75 3.57
C PHE A 4 -1.00 -5.88 2.59
N TYR A 5 -2.04 -6.64 2.34
CA TYR A 5 -2.06 -7.64 1.28
C TYR A 5 -3.03 -7.20 0.20
N THR A 6 -2.63 -7.33 -1.05
CA THR A 6 -3.50 -7.06 -2.18
C THR A 6 -3.16 -7.96 -3.34
N PRO A 7 -4.17 -8.51 -4.05
CA PRO A 7 -3.91 -9.26 -5.28
C PRO A 7 -3.49 -8.36 -6.44
N TYR A 8 -3.63 -7.03 -6.27
CA TYR A 8 -3.27 -6.05 -7.30
C TYR A 8 -2.00 -5.31 -6.90
N LEU A 9 -0.94 -6.07 -6.65
CA LEU A 9 0.30 -5.52 -6.09
C LEU A 9 0.90 -4.42 -6.96
N ASP A 10 0.96 -4.63 -8.28
CA ASP A 10 1.54 -3.65 -9.19
C ASP A 10 0.76 -2.33 -9.16
N ASP A 11 -0.56 -2.43 -9.18
CA ASP A 11 -1.41 -1.24 -9.12
C ASP A 11 -1.26 -0.52 -7.79
N ALA A 12 -1.19 -1.28 -6.70
CA ALA A 12 -1.01 -0.71 -5.37
C ALA A 12 0.32 0.02 -5.25
N CYS A 13 1.39 -0.57 -5.77
CA CYS A 13 2.70 0.08 -5.76
C CYS A 13 2.70 1.36 -6.58
N ASP A 14 2.05 1.34 -7.73
CA ASP A 14 1.92 2.55 -8.56
C ASP A 14 1.18 3.65 -7.82
N ALA A 15 0.09 3.30 -7.13
CA ALA A 15 -0.67 4.27 -6.36
C ALA A 15 0.17 4.89 -5.25
N LEU A 16 0.94 4.08 -4.53
CA LEU A 16 1.80 4.57 -3.47
C LEU A 16 2.90 5.47 -4.02
N ASN A 17 3.46 5.12 -5.18
CA ASN A 17 4.48 5.96 -5.83
C ASN A 17 3.89 7.31 -6.26
N LEU A 18 2.67 7.33 -6.76
CA LEU A 18 2.03 8.57 -7.17
C LEU A 18 1.73 9.49 -5.99
N TYR A 19 1.51 8.91 -4.82
CA TYR A 19 1.30 9.68 -3.59
C TYR A 19 2.61 9.99 -2.87
N ASP A 20 3.74 9.59 -3.44
CA ASP A 20 5.07 9.82 -2.87
C ASP A 20 5.20 9.19 -1.48
N ILE A 21 4.65 7.99 -1.32
CA ILE A 21 4.65 7.25 -0.06
C ILE A 21 5.77 6.21 -0.10
N ASP A 22 6.65 6.24 0.90
CA ASP A 22 7.69 5.21 1.05
C ASP A 22 7.06 3.91 1.54
N TYR A 23 7.44 2.81 0.91
CA TYR A 23 6.97 1.49 1.28
C TYR A 23 8.04 0.45 0.99
N ASP A 24 7.91 -0.71 1.63
CA ASP A 24 8.75 -1.87 1.35
C ASP A 24 7.85 -3.07 1.03
N LEU A 25 8.41 -4.06 0.37
CA LEU A 25 7.70 -5.30 0.08
C LEU A 25 8.20 -6.40 1.02
N ASP A 26 7.26 -7.13 1.61
CA ASP A 26 7.53 -8.27 2.47
C ASP A 26 7.08 -9.53 1.74
N ASP A 27 7.96 -10.50 1.57
CA ASP A 27 7.69 -11.76 0.87
C ASP A 27 7.21 -11.57 -0.57
N GLY A 28 7.42 -10.39 -1.14
CA GLY A 28 7.11 -10.11 -2.53
C GLY A 28 5.65 -9.80 -2.84
N ASP A 29 4.73 -10.06 -1.93
CA ASP A 29 3.30 -9.82 -2.18
C ASP A 29 2.62 -9.03 -1.07
N ARG A 30 3.36 -8.59 -0.07
CA ARG A 30 2.83 -7.76 1.00
C ARG A 30 3.55 -6.43 1.04
N ILE A 31 2.80 -5.39 1.29
CA ILE A 31 3.32 -4.02 1.35
C ILE A 31 3.46 -3.63 2.81
N MET A 32 4.63 -3.13 3.18
CA MET A 32 4.88 -2.60 4.51
C MET A 32 5.10 -1.10 4.42
N ALA A 33 4.51 -0.36 5.33
CA ALA A 33 4.68 1.08 5.42
C ALA A 33 4.78 1.50 6.88
N ASP A 34 5.41 2.65 7.12
CA ASP A 34 5.47 3.23 8.45
C ASP A 34 4.06 3.54 8.93
N ASP A 35 3.84 3.38 10.23
CA ASP A 35 2.55 3.70 10.85
C ASP A 35 2.10 5.13 10.55
N SER A 36 3.02 6.06 10.47
CA SER A 36 2.72 7.46 10.15
C SER A 36 2.16 7.65 8.73
N LEU A 37 2.35 6.65 7.86
CA LEU A 37 1.88 6.70 6.47
C LEU A 37 0.59 5.90 6.26
N TYR A 38 0.02 5.36 7.34
CA TYR A 38 -1.14 4.49 7.25
C TYR A 38 -2.31 5.18 6.54
N ASP A 39 -2.69 6.36 7.01
CA ASP A 39 -3.82 7.09 6.43
C ASP A 39 -3.55 7.46 4.97
N ASP A 40 -2.33 7.88 4.66
CA ASP A 40 -1.96 8.24 3.29
C ASP A 40 -2.02 7.01 2.37
N ALA A 41 -1.59 5.85 2.86
CA ALA A 41 -1.66 4.62 2.08
C ALA A 41 -3.12 4.24 1.79
N LEU A 42 -4.00 4.36 2.78
CA LEU A 42 -5.42 4.08 2.57
C LEU A 42 -6.03 5.03 1.54
N ASP A 43 -5.68 6.31 1.60
CA ASP A 43 -6.16 7.28 0.63
C ASP A 43 -5.72 6.91 -0.79
N ALA A 44 -4.47 6.48 -0.94
CA ALA A 44 -3.96 6.06 -2.25
C ALA A 44 -4.73 4.86 -2.79
N PHE A 45 -4.97 3.86 -1.96
CA PHE A 45 -5.71 2.67 -2.37
C PHE A 45 -7.15 3.01 -2.74
N GLU A 46 -7.81 3.87 -2.00
CA GLU A 46 -9.19 4.28 -2.27
C GLU A 46 -9.27 5.10 -3.57
N GLU A 47 -8.31 5.99 -3.80
CA GLU A 47 -8.28 6.83 -5.00
C GLU A 47 -8.22 5.98 -6.27
N TYR A 48 -7.49 4.89 -6.23
CA TYR A 48 -7.31 4.02 -7.40
C TYR A 48 -8.16 2.76 -7.33
N ASP A 49 -9.10 2.71 -6.37
CA ASP A 49 -10.08 1.62 -6.25
C ASP A 49 -9.39 0.26 -6.13
N ILE A 50 -8.36 0.19 -5.30
CA ILE A 50 -7.57 -1.02 -5.10
C ILE A 50 -8.09 -1.78 -3.90
N ASP A 51 -8.43 -3.05 -4.10
CA ASP A 51 -8.82 -3.93 -2.99
C ASP A 51 -7.57 -4.33 -2.20
N TYR A 52 -7.66 -4.24 -0.89
CA TYR A 52 -6.56 -4.60 -0.02
C TYR A 52 -7.09 -5.14 1.31
N GLU A 53 -6.23 -5.85 2.03
CA GLU A 53 -6.50 -6.28 3.39
C GLU A 53 -5.35 -5.83 4.28
N GLU A 54 -5.68 -5.31 5.45
CA GLU A 54 -4.68 -5.01 6.46
C GLU A 54 -4.38 -6.29 7.25
N ILE A 55 -3.11 -6.58 7.42
CA ILE A 55 -2.67 -7.79 8.13
C ILE A 55 -2.26 -7.46 9.55
#